data_3cce331b72bcb99f64d8ee9ed1201ce1
#
_entry.id   3cce331b72bcb99f64d8ee9ed1201ce1
#
_cell.length_a   1.000
_cell.length_b   1.000
_cell.length_c   1.000
_cell.angle_alpha   90.00
_cell.angle_beta   90.00
_cell.angle_gamma   90.00
#
_symmetry.space_group_name_H-M   'P 1'
#
loop_
_entity.id
_entity.type
_entity.pdbx_description
1 polymer ?
#
loop_
_entity_poly.entity_id
_entity_poly.type
_entity_poly.pdbx_seq_one_letter_code
_entity_poly.pdbx_strand_id
1 'polypeptide(L)'
;TNALELGIDIGGLDAVITAGFPGTLASFWQQAGRAGRRNQAATVALIASADPLDAYLVHHPDALISRPVEAAVFDPTNPHILAGHILCAALEAPLTDREVAWFRAGPVVDRLVADGWLRRRPRGYYAAVPPGQPDPHRVVSVRGSGREVTIVESATGRVVGTVDAGQATSQVHPGAVYLHQGHSYVVDELSLAEGVALVHGEMPDYFTQARSSTTIRVVSAPDGLAPDAACDDVAPGLQVANMLVEVTRQVTGYVVRDPGGATLAAVPLGMPPESLVTRAVAITIDPVVLAELGIQDVPGTLHAMEHALIGLLPLVATCDRWDIGGVSTALHQDTRLPTVFVYDGYPGGAGFADCGFSRFGEWVSATAVTVAGCGCESGCPSCVQSPKCGNGNQPLDKRGAIALLQKICSMLDG
;
A
#
# COMPACT_ATOMS: atom_id res chain seq x y z
N THR A 1 19.73 1.96 8.09
CA THR A 1 18.80 2.68 8.96
C THR A 1 18.55 4.08 8.40
N ASN A 2 17.31 4.49 8.31
CA ASN A 2 16.89 5.82 7.87
C ASN A 2 17.37 6.94 8.82
N ALA A 3 17.99 6.58 9.94
CA ALA A 3 18.61 7.54 10.86
C ALA A 3 19.67 8.44 10.22
N LEU A 4 20.30 7.98 9.13
CA LEU A 4 21.29 8.77 8.39
C LEU A 4 20.69 9.76 7.39
N GLU A 5 19.38 9.73 7.15
CA GLU A 5 18.71 10.66 6.25
C GLU A 5 18.52 12.04 6.88
N LEU A 6 18.12 12.10 8.14
CA LEU A 6 17.70 13.33 8.80
C LEU A 6 18.48 13.63 10.09
N GLY A 7 18.92 14.88 10.23
CA GLY A 7 19.27 15.52 11.50
C GLY A 7 20.55 15.12 12.20
N ILE A 8 21.25 14.09 11.73
CA ILE A 8 22.54 13.70 12.31
C ILE A 8 23.65 14.30 11.47
N ASP A 9 24.52 15.10 12.09
CA ASP A 9 25.70 15.67 11.42
C ASP A 9 26.82 14.62 11.30
N ILE A 10 26.55 13.59 10.51
CA ILE A 10 27.55 12.62 10.06
C ILE A 10 27.86 12.96 8.61
N GLY A 11 28.78 13.87 8.42
CA GLY A 11 29.31 14.20 7.11
C GLY A 11 30.68 13.59 6.88
N GLY A 12 31.05 13.41 5.63
CA GLY A 12 32.41 13.04 5.24
C GLY A 12 32.78 11.57 5.42
N LEU A 13 31.82 10.68 5.16
CA LEU A 13 32.13 9.26 5.02
C LEU A 13 32.88 9.02 3.70
N ASP A 14 33.84 8.11 3.69
CA ASP A 14 34.58 7.75 2.48
C ASP A 14 33.72 6.90 1.53
N ALA A 15 32.76 6.15 2.09
CA ALA A 15 31.81 5.36 1.32
C ALA A 15 30.45 5.26 2.03
N VAL A 16 29.38 5.14 1.23
CA VAL A 16 28.03 4.78 1.68
C VAL A 16 27.56 3.56 0.89
N ILE A 17 27.11 2.54 1.61
CA ILE A 17 26.52 1.32 1.03
C ILE A 17 25.08 1.23 1.51
N THR A 18 24.14 1.27 0.57
CA THR A 18 22.71 1.03 0.85
C THR A 18 22.36 -0.43 0.54
N ALA A 19 21.79 -1.13 1.50
CA ALA A 19 21.27 -2.48 1.34
C ALA A 19 19.77 -2.40 1.03
N GLY A 20 19.43 -2.56 -0.23
CA GLY A 20 18.11 -2.27 -0.79
C GLY A 20 17.94 -0.76 -1.12
N PHE A 21 17.04 -0.50 -2.07
CA PHE A 21 16.63 0.86 -2.38
C PHE A 21 15.77 1.42 -1.24
N PRO A 22 16.01 2.65 -0.76
CA PRO A 22 15.34 3.19 0.42
C PRO A 22 13.90 3.70 0.15
N GLY A 23 13.28 3.26 -0.94
CA GLY A 23 11.89 3.56 -1.30
C GLY A 23 11.71 4.82 -2.14
N THR A 24 12.58 5.83 -2.00
CA THR A 24 12.53 7.07 -2.80
C THR A 24 13.91 7.51 -3.26
N LEU A 25 13.97 8.23 -4.40
CA LEU A 25 15.20 8.88 -4.86
C LEU A 25 15.68 9.94 -3.87
N ALA A 26 14.73 10.65 -3.24
CA ALA A 26 15.05 11.64 -2.21
C ALA A 26 15.84 10.98 -1.06
N SER A 27 15.33 9.89 -0.51
CA SER A 27 16.01 9.13 0.55
C SER A 27 17.35 8.58 0.10
N PHE A 28 17.41 8.02 -1.11
CA PHE A 28 18.67 7.53 -1.68
C PHE A 28 19.73 8.64 -1.77
N TRP A 29 19.38 9.79 -2.32
CA TRP A 29 20.32 10.91 -2.47
C TRP A 29 20.66 11.58 -1.13
N GLN A 30 19.75 11.60 -0.15
CA GLN A 30 20.05 12.06 1.21
C GLN A 30 21.07 11.15 1.92
N GLN A 31 20.92 9.82 1.75
CA GLN A 31 21.90 8.85 2.27
C GLN A 31 23.23 8.95 1.49
N ALA A 32 23.18 8.97 0.17
CA ALA A 32 24.35 9.12 -0.69
C ALA A 32 25.12 10.40 -0.42
N GLY A 33 24.43 11.51 -0.13
CA GLY A 33 25.03 12.80 0.20
C GLY A 33 25.81 12.83 1.52
N ARG A 34 25.78 11.76 2.31
CA ARG A 34 26.67 11.56 3.47
C ARG A 34 28.08 11.13 3.07
N ALA A 35 28.25 10.59 1.87
CA ALA A 35 29.54 10.23 1.32
C ALA A 35 30.28 11.48 0.79
N GLY A 36 31.56 11.56 1.06
CA GLY A 36 32.43 12.64 0.59
C GLY A 36 32.57 13.81 1.56
N ARG A 37 33.77 14.36 1.58
CA ARG A 37 34.10 15.65 2.23
C ARG A 37 34.26 16.69 1.16
N ARG A 38 34.33 17.98 1.54
CA ARG A 38 34.66 19.06 0.59
C ARG A 38 35.89 18.68 -0.22
N ASN A 39 35.76 18.59 -1.55
CA ASN A 39 36.80 18.24 -2.51
C ASN A 39 37.40 16.82 -2.43
N GLN A 40 36.70 15.85 -1.86
CA GLN A 40 37.12 14.47 -1.83
C GLN A 40 36.13 13.58 -2.60
N ALA A 41 36.66 12.72 -3.49
CA ALA A 41 35.86 11.70 -4.14
C ALA A 41 35.38 10.67 -3.09
N ALA A 42 34.15 10.21 -3.23
CA ALA A 42 33.59 9.18 -2.37
C ALA A 42 32.83 8.14 -3.21
N THR A 43 32.62 6.98 -2.62
CA THR A 43 31.91 5.88 -3.28
C THR A 43 30.52 5.71 -2.68
N VAL A 44 29.50 5.58 -3.54
CA VAL A 44 28.16 5.15 -3.16
C VAL A 44 27.86 3.87 -3.88
N ALA A 45 27.40 2.86 -3.15
CA ALA A 45 27.00 1.57 -3.71
C ALA A 45 25.59 1.19 -3.24
N LEU A 46 24.72 0.86 -4.20
CA LEU A 46 23.43 0.22 -3.95
C LEU A 46 23.57 -1.29 -4.13
N ILE A 47 23.30 -2.06 -3.09
CA ILE A 47 23.19 -3.51 -3.16
C ILE A 47 21.71 -3.84 -3.24
N ALA A 48 21.26 -4.34 -4.39
CA ALA A 48 19.87 -4.68 -4.61
C ALA A 48 19.39 -5.78 -3.66
N SER A 49 18.23 -5.58 -3.08
CA SER A 49 17.49 -6.64 -2.38
C SER A 49 16.75 -7.53 -3.39
N ALA A 50 16.19 -8.64 -2.91
CA ALA A 50 15.31 -9.48 -3.73
C ALA A 50 13.92 -8.81 -3.83
N ASP A 51 13.83 -7.78 -4.65
CA ASP A 51 12.66 -6.92 -4.85
C ASP A 51 12.55 -6.48 -6.31
N PRO A 52 11.36 -6.38 -6.92
CA PRO A 52 11.20 -6.00 -8.32
C PRO A 52 11.71 -4.58 -8.63
N LEU A 53 11.49 -3.62 -7.73
CA LEU A 53 11.96 -2.25 -7.91
C LEU A 53 13.49 -2.18 -7.89
N ASP A 54 14.12 -2.84 -6.92
CA ASP A 54 15.58 -2.92 -6.83
C ASP A 54 16.17 -3.57 -8.09
N ALA A 55 15.56 -4.68 -8.54
CA ALA A 55 15.97 -5.36 -9.77
C ALA A 55 15.86 -4.44 -11.00
N TYR A 56 14.78 -3.66 -11.10
CA TYR A 56 14.62 -2.67 -12.17
C TYR A 56 15.73 -1.62 -12.12
N LEU A 57 15.97 -1.00 -10.96
CA LEU A 57 16.90 0.12 -10.80
C LEU A 57 18.35 -0.26 -11.09
N VAL A 58 18.80 -1.46 -10.70
CA VAL A 58 20.19 -1.91 -11.00
C VAL A 58 20.40 -2.24 -12.47
N HIS A 59 19.34 -2.64 -13.20
CA HIS A 59 19.41 -2.88 -14.64
C HIS A 59 19.15 -1.61 -15.47
N HIS A 60 18.58 -0.57 -14.86
CA HIS A 60 18.27 0.71 -15.48
C HIS A 60 18.82 1.86 -14.64
N PRO A 61 20.16 2.00 -14.51
CA PRO A 61 20.78 2.96 -13.61
C PRO A 61 20.40 4.42 -13.91
N ASP A 62 20.01 4.74 -15.13
CA ASP A 62 19.52 6.08 -15.49
C ASP A 62 18.24 6.44 -14.74
N ALA A 63 17.41 5.47 -14.36
CA ALA A 63 16.24 5.70 -13.53
C ALA A 63 16.60 6.16 -12.12
N LEU A 64 17.80 5.81 -11.61
CA LEU A 64 18.32 6.22 -10.31
C LEU A 64 19.12 7.51 -10.38
N ILE A 65 19.94 7.67 -11.43
CA ILE A 65 20.96 8.72 -11.49
C ILE A 65 20.48 9.96 -12.24
N SER A 66 19.67 9.78 -13.31
CA SER A 66 19.34 10.86 -14.25
C SER A 66 17.94 11.43 -14.07
N ARG A 67 17.06 10.75 -13.31
CA ARG A 67 15.73 11.26 -13.02
C ARG A 67 15.76 12.35 -11.94
N PRO A 68 14.90 13.36 -12.05
CA PRO A 68 14.68 14.28 -10.93
C PRO A 68 14.09 13.52 -9.74
N VAL A 69 14.29 14.06 -8.54
CA VAL A 69 13.62 13.58 -7.34
C VAL A 69 12.11 13.61 -7.57
N GLU A 70 11.44 12.55 -7.19
CA GLU A 70 10.02 12.35 -7.37
C GLU A 70 9.19 13.41 -6.62
N ALA A 71 8.09 13.83 -7.23
CA ALA A 71 7.08 14.63 -6.56
C ALA A 71 6.33 13.77 -5.54
N ALA A 72 5.98 14.36 -4.40
CA ALA A 72 5.10 13.68 -3.44
C ALA A 72 3.73 13.42 -4.08
N VAL A 73 3.26 12.18 -3.96
CA VAL A 73 1.93 11.77 -4.40
C VAL A 73 1.01 11.77 -3.18
N PHE A 74 -0.07 12.54 -3.25
CA PHE A 74 -1.11 12.55 -2.21
C PHE A 74 -2.40 13.13 -2.80
N ASP A 75 -3.55 12.74 -2.23
CA ASP A 75 -4.84 13.33 -2.54
C ASP A 75 -5.24 14.36 -1.46
N PRO A 76 -5.10 15.67 -1.73
CA PRO A 76 -5.47 16.72 -0.78
C PRO A 76 -6.99 16.85 -0.60
N THR A 77 -7.79 16.19 -1.44
CA THR A 77 -9.25 16.25 -1.41
C THR A 77 -9.89 15.03 -0.74
N ASN A 78 -9.07 14.05 -0.33
CA ASN A 78 -9.55 12.87 0.36
C ASN A 78 -10.42 13.25 1.58
N PRO A 79 -11.72 12.93 1.59
CA PRO A 79 -12.64 13.38 2.62
C PRO A 79 -12.30 12.82 4.02
N HIS A 80 -11.66 11.66 4.10
CA HIS A 80 -11.27 11.04 5.37
C HIS A 80 -10.16 11.84 6.09
N ILE A 81 -9.31 12.51 5.31
CA ILE A 81 -8.24 13.36 5.84
C ILE A 81 -8.72 14.81 5.94
N LEU A 82 -9.31 15.32 4.88
CA LEU A 82 -9.71 16.72 4.74
C LEU A 82 -10.72 17.14 5.81
N ALA A 83 -11.67 16.28 6.21
CA ALA A 83 -12.67 16.59 7.22
C ALA A 83 -12.05 17.00 8.56
N GLY A 84 -11.06 16.23 9.03
CA GLY A 84 -10.35 16.55 10.27
C GLY A 84 -9.59 17.87 10.19
N HIS A 85 -8.89 18.11 9.10
CA HIS A 85 -8.15 19.36 8.89
C HIS A 85 -9.07 20.57 8.76
N ILE A 86 -10.22 20.45 8.09
CA ILE A 86 -11.24 21.51 8.01
C ILE A 86 -11.81 21.85 9.39
N LEU A 87 -12.03 20.85 10.25
CA LEU A 87 -12.47 21.10 11.64
C LEU A 87 -11.40 21.82 12.46
N CYS A 88 -10.13 21.42 12.35
CA CYS A 88 -9.02 22.12 13.01
C CYS A 88 -8.93 23.57 12.52
N ALA A 89 -8.97 23.81 11.22
CA ALA A 89 -8.93 25.15 10.66
C ALA A 89 -10.11 26.01 11.13
N ALA A 90 -11.32 25.44 11.19
CA ALA A 90 -12.52 26.16 11.67
C ALA A 90 -12.48 26.44 13.20
N LEU A 91 -11.71 25.69 13.97
CA LEU A 91 -11.44 25.96 15.40
C LEU A 91 -10.47 27.14 15.58
N GLU A 92 -9.49 27.26 14.70
CA GLU A 92 -8.51 28.35 14.72
C GLU A 92 -9.11 29.68 14.26
N ALA A 93 -9.89 29.66 13.17
CA ALA A 93 -10.59 30.82 12.62
C ALA A 93 -11.81 30.40 11.80
N PRO A 94 -12.88 31.22 11.72
CA PRO A 94 -14.02 30.93 10.85
C PRO A 94 -13.59 30.78 9.39
N LEU A 95 -13.93 29.66 8.76
CA LEU A 95 -13.62 29.42 7.35
C LEU A 95 -14.53 30.23 6.45
N THR A 96 -13.96 30.97 5.52
CA THR A 96 -14.67 31.72 4.51
C THR A 96 -15.03 30.83 3.30
N ASP A 97 -16.03 31.23 2.50
CA ASP A 97 -16.37 30.52 1.24
C ASP A 97 -15.16 30.47 0.28
N ARG A 98 -14.29 31.48 0.30
CA ARG A 98 -13.07 31.50 -0.49
C ARG A 98 -12.09 30.41 -0.09
N GLU A 99 -11.91 30.20 1.23
CA GLU A 99 -11.04 29.14 1.74
C GLU A 99 -11.60 27.75 1.48
N VAL A 100 -12.93 27.57 1.66
CA VAL A 100 -13.61 26.32 1.30
C VAL A 100 -13.40 25.97 -0.18
N ALA A 101 -13.52 26.97 -1.08
CA ALA A 101 -13.24 26.78 -2.49
C ALA A 101 -11.77 26.48 -2.78
N TRP A 102 -10.84 27.15 -2.07
CA TRP A 102 -9.41 26.94 -2.22
C TRP A 102 -8.99 25.54 -1.79
N PHE A 103 -9.51 25.05 -0.68
CA PHE A 103 -9.30 23.67 -0.23
C PHE A 103 -10.08 22.63 -1.04
N ARG A 104 -10.95 23.03 -1.96
CA ARG A 104 -11.90 22.15 -2.66
C ARG A 104 -12.78 21.34 -1.69
N ALA A 105 -13.08 21.92 -0.52
CA ALA A 105 -13.71 21.24 0.61
C ALA A 105 -15.24 21.34 0.62
N GLY A 106 -15.90 21.83 -0.44
CA GLY A 106 -17.36 22.07 -0.47
C GLY A 106 -18.15 20.85 0.04
N PRO A 107 -18.06 19.67 -0.59
CA PRO A 107 -18.80 18.48 -0.17
C PRO A 107 -18.51 18.06 1.28
N VAL A 108 -17.27 18.19 1.71
CA VAL A 108 -16.85 17.86 3.09
C VAL A 108 -17.45 18.84 4.10
N VAL A 109 -17.43 20.14 3.78
CA VAL A 109 -18.03 21.20 4.62
C VAL A 109 -19.55 21.02 4.71
N ASP A 110 -20.22 20.72 3.60
CA ASP A 110 -21.67 20.48 3.58
C ASP A 110 -22.03 19.30 4.49
N ARG A 111 -21.28 18.22 4.44
CA ARG A 111 -21.46 17.07 5.34
C ARG A 111 -21.20 17.42 6.79
N LEU A 112 -20.11 18.11 7.10
CA LEU A 112 -19.80 18.56 8.47
C LEU A 112 -20.86 19.50 9.04
N VAL A 113 -21.51 20.30 8.19
CA VAL A 113 -22.66 21.15 8.58
C VAL A 113 -23.89 20.26 8.86
N ALA A 114 -24.18 19.30 7.97
CA ALA A 114 -25.31 18.38 8.16
C ALA A 114 -25.15 17.54 9.44
N ASP A 115 -23.95 17.07 9.73
CA ASP A 115 -23.60 16.27 10.91
C ASP A 115 -23.45 17.13 12.18
N GLY A 116 -23.57 18.48 12.08
CA GLY A 116 -23.56 19.41 13.21
C GLY A 116 -22.16 19.77 13.75
N TRP A 117 -21.09 19.37 13.07
CA TRP A 117 -19.69 19.71 13.42
C TRP A 117 -19.30 21.14 13.02
N LEU A 118 -19.97 21.70 11.99
CA LEU A 118 -19.82 23.07 11.56
C LEU A 118 -21.18 23.78 11.58
N ARG A 119 -21.16 25.10 11.79
CA ARG A 119 -22.34 25.98 11.66
C ARG A 119 -22.05 27.08 10.66
N ARG A 120 -22.90 27.19 9.62
CA ARG A 120 -22.88 28.30 8.68
C ARG A 120 -23.41 29.58 9.37
N ARG A 121 -22.66 30.67 9.21
CA ARG A 121 -23.04 32.03 9.63
C ARG A 121 -22.72 33.03 8.51
N PRO A 122 -23.20 34.28 8.56
CA PRO A 122 -22.95 35.25 7.46
C PRO A 122 -21.47 35.49 7.15
N ARG A 123 -20.56 35.27 8.09
CA ARG A 123 -19.11 35.47 7.89
C ARG A 123 -18.33 34.20 7.56
N GLY A 124 -19.01 33.05 7.41
CA GLY A 124 -18.37 31.78 7.12
C GLY A 124 -18.85 30.63 7.99
N TYR A 125 -18.02 29.60 8.09
CA TYR A 125 -18.30 28.37 8.83
C TYR A 125 -17.52 28.38 10.14
N TYR A 126 -18.20 28.04 11.22
CA TYR A 126 -17.69 28.02 12.59
C TYR A 126 -17.71 26.59 13.12
N ALA A 127 -16.67 26.21 13.81
CA ALA A 127 -16.64 24.91 14.49
C ALA A 127 -17.74 24.82 15.55
N ALA A 128 -18.39 23.68 15.62
CA ALA A 128 -19.47 23.37 16.56
C ALA A 128 -19.30 21.94 17.12
N VAL A 129 -18.10 21.66 17.68
CA VAL A 129 -17.78 20.32 18.21
C VAL A 129 -18.87 19.87 19.18
N PRO A 130 -19.52 18.71 18.92
CA PRO A 130 -20.57 18.21 19.78
C PRO A 130 -20.06 17.91 21.20
N PRO A 131 -20.89 18.09 22.25
CA PRO A 131 -20.51 17.78 23.63
C PRO A 131 -20.05 16.32 23.75
N GLY A 132 -18.94 16.12 24.48
CA GLY A 132 -18.38 14.78 24.70
C GLY A 132 -17.45 14.26 23.61
N GLN A 133 -17.32 14.98 22.50
CA GLN A 133 -16.35 14.64 21.47
C GLN A 133 -14.97 15.25 21.81
N PRO A 134 -13.87 14.56 21.49
CA PRO A 134 -12.53 15.08 21.71
C PRO A 134 -12.24 16.29 20.82
N ASP A 135 -11.31 17.12 21.25
CA ASP A 135 -10.78 18.22 20.45
C ASP A 135 -10.16 17.67 19.14
N PRO A 136 -10.59 18.13 17.96
CA PRO A 136 -10.03 17.70 16.68
C PRO A 136 -8.51 17.78 16.59
N HIS A 137 -7.86 18.80 17.17
CA HIS A 137 -6.39 18.91 17.18
C HIS A 137 -5.69 17.76 17.93
N ARG A 138 -6.40 17.06 18.81
CA ARG A 138 -5.83 15.92 19.55
C ARG A 138 -6.00 14.59 18.83
N VAL A 139 -6.96 14.50 17.92
CA VAL A 139 -7.29 13.25 17.23
C VAL A 139 -6.84 13.24 15.77
N VAL A 140 -6.65 14.41 15.15
CA VAL A 140 -6.11 14.52 13.81
C VAL A 140 -4.60 14.29 13.85
N SER A 141 -4.15 13.21 13.24
CA SER A 141 -2.73 12.88 13.11
C SER A 141 -2.20 13.28 11.75
N VAL A 142 -1.05 13.95 11.71
CA VAL A 142 -0.31 14.25 10.47
C VAL A 142 0.63 13.11 10.05
N ARG A 143 0.72 12.03 10.84
CA ARG A 143 1.64 10.91 10.59
C ARG A 143 0.94 9.58 10.37
N GLY A 144 -0.37 9.51 10.49
CA GLY A 144 -1.15 8.30 10.29
C GLY A 144 -2.63 8.55 10.53
N SER A 145 -3.47 7.76 9.90
CA SER A 145 -4.93 7.88 9.98
C SER A 145 -5.57 6.79 10.83
N GLY A 146 -4.76 5.89 11.43
CA GLY A 146 -5.23 4.67 12.07
C GLY A 146 -5.33 4.76 13.60
N ARG A 147 -6.24 3.94 14.15
CA ARG A 147 -6.23 3.57 15.56
C ARG A 147 -5.06 2.62 15.80
N GLU A 148 -4.40 2.71 16.96
CA GLU A 148 -3.36 1.79 17.36
C GLU A 148 -3.91 0.72 18.30
N VAL A 149 -3.37 -0.49 18.21
CA VAL A 149 -3.55 -1.57 19.17
C VAL A 149 -2.30 -1.64 20.03
N THR A 150 -2.47 -1.52 21.34
CA THR A 150 -1.37 -1.59 22.32
C THR A 150 -1.08 -3.04 22.67
N ILE A 151 0.19 -3.44 22.60
CA ILE A 151 0.65 -4.78 22.93
C ILE A 151 1.13 -4.77 24.38
N VAL A 152 0.52 -5.58 25.23
CA VAL A 152 0.75 -5.60 26.68
C VAL A 152 1.16 -7.01 27.14
N GLU A 153 2.25 -7.10 27.89
CA GLU A 153 2.67 -8.34 28.51
C GLU A 153 1.76 -8.69 29.69
N SER A 154 1.06 -9.84 29.59
CA SER A 154 0.00 -10.26 30.52
C SER A 154 0.47 -10.34 31.96
N ALA A 155 1.71 -10.83 32.19
CA ALA A 155 2.25 -11.08 33.53
C ALA A 155 2.62 -9.80 34.27
N THR A 156 3.02 -8.73 33.57
CA THR A 156 3.61 -7.53 34.18
C THR A 156 2.77 -6.26 33.93
N GLY A 157 1.86 -6.29 32.97
CA GLY A 157 1.14 -5.10 32.50
C GLY A 157 2.02 -4.12 31.72
N ARG A 158 3.24 -4.50 31.37
CA ARG A 158 4.18 -3.67 30.61
C ARG A 158 3.72 -3.53 29.17
N VAL A 159 3.70 -2.30 28.66
CA VAL A 159 3.53 -2.04 27.23
C VAL A 159 4.80 -2.48 26.50
N VAL A 160 4.66 -3.41 25.57
CA VAL A 160 5.74 -3.92 24.71
C VAL A 160 5.89 -3.02 23.48
N GLY A 161 4.78 -2.63 22.85
CA GLY A 161 4.78 -1.81 21.66
C GLY A 161 3.35 -1.49 21.21
N THR A 162 3.23 -0.94 20.01
CA THR A 162 1.94 -0.69 19.34
C THR A 162 1.98 -1.22 17.92
N VAL A 163 0.82 -1.54 17.35
CA VAL A 163 0.62 -1.93 15.97
C VAL A 163 -0.58 -1.19 15.42
N ASP A 164 -0.55 -0.81 14.15
CA ASP A 164 -1.72 -0.23 13.48
C ASP A 164 -2.91 -1.20 13.51
N ALA A 165 -4.12 -0.69 13.78
CA ALA A 165 -5.30 -1.53 13.92
C ALA A 165 -5.60 -2.34 12.65
N GLY A 166 -5.34 -1.77 11.45
CA GLY A 166 -5.49 -2.48 10.17
C GLY A 166 -4.45 -3.59 9.95
N GLN A 167 -3.40 -3.64 10.77
CA GLN A 167 -2.40 -4.72 10.75
C GLN A 167 -2.55 -5.69 11.93
N ALA A 168 -3.33 -5.33 12.95
CA ALA A 168 -3.42 -6.08 14.20
C ALA A 168 -3.90 -7.52 13.98
N THR A 169 -4.91 -7.72 13.15
CA THR A 169 -5.46 -9.05 12.84
C THR A 169 -4.44 -9.98 12.16
N SER A 170 -3.44 -9.42 11.48
CA SER A 170 -2.40 -10.20 10.80
C SER A 170 -1.12 -10.36 11.60
N GLN A 171 -0.80 -9.42 12.49
CA GLN A 171 0.47 -9.39 13.23
C GLN A 171 0.35 -9.89 14.67
N VAL A 172 -0.80 -9.60 15.33
CA VAL A 172 -1.01 -9.91 16.76
C VAL A 172 -2.32 -10.66 16.99
N HIS A 173 -2.71 -11.55 16.05
CA HIS A 173 -3.81 -12.50 16.27
C HIS A 173 -3.47 -13.51 17.37
N PRO A 174 -4.44 -14.13 18.04
CA PRO A 174 -4.15 -15.19 19.01
C PRO A 174 -3.29 -16.29 18.40
N GLY A 175 -2.25 -16.68 19.11
CA GLY A 175 -1.23 -17.65 18.69
C GLY A 175 -0.15 -17.11 17.76
N ALA A 176 -0.16 -15.81 17.40
CA ALA A 176 0.91 -15.20 16.63
C ALA A 176 2.21 -15.12 17.43
N VAL A 177 3.34 -15.37 16.78
CA VAL A 177 4.68 -15.08 17.33
C VAL A 177 5.03 -13.65 16.92
N TYR A 178 5.09 -12.76 17.91
CA TYR A 178 5.44 -11.35 17.74
C TYR A 178 6.87 -11.10 18.19
N LEU A 179 7.67 -10.49 17.32
CA LEU A 179 9.07 -10.17 17.61
C LEU A 179 9.22 -8.67 17.91
N HIS A 180 9.75 -8.32 19.07
CA HIS A 180 10.01 -6.93 19.45
C HIS A 180 11.37 -6.77 20.10
N GLN A 181 12.23 -5.93 19.50
CA GLN A 181 13.59 -5.63 20.02
C GLN A 181 14.42 -6.88 20.35
N GLY A 182 14.33 -7.92 19.52
CA GLY A 182 15.06 -9.17 19.71
C GLY A 182 14.44 -10.14 20.71
N HIS A 183 13.31 -9.81 21.31
CA HIS A 183 12.53 -10.70 22.19
C HIS A 183 11.31 -11.22 21.46
N SER A 184 11.02 -12.51 21.63
CA SER A 184 9.83 -13.15 21.07
C SER A 184 8.72 -13.21 22.12
N TYR A 185 7.50 -13.01 21.66
CA TYR A 185 6.27 -13.08 22.43
C TYR A 185 5.25 -13.92 21.68
N VAL A 186 4.42 -14.67 22.40
CA VAL A 186 3.24 -15.31 21.83
C VAL A 186 2.01 -14.55 22.25
N VAL A 187 1.10 -14.30 21.30
CA VAL A 187 -0.13 -13.55 21.55
C VAL A 187 -1.19 -14.47 22.14
N ASP A 188 -1.69 -14.13 23.32
CA ASP A 188 -2.76 -14.85 24.02
C ASP A 188 -4.13 -14.41 23.53
N GLU A 189 -4.34 -13.09 23.43
CA GLU A 189 -5.64 -12.50 23.11
C GLU A 189 -5.48 -11.20 22.31
N LEU A 190 -6.43 -10.93 21.41
CA LEU A 190 -6.56 -9.65 20.71
C LEU A 190 -7.98 -9.11 20.91
N SER A 191 -8.11 -7.98 21.60
CA SER A 191 -9.35 -7.21 21.73
C SER A 191 -9.30 -5.97 20.83
N LEU A 192 -9.92 -6.07 19.65
CA LEU A 192 -10.01 -4.93 18.71
C LEU A 192 -10.88 -3.80 19.27
N ALA A 193 -11.90 -4.12 20.09
CA ALA A 193 -12.77 -3.13 20.70
C ALA A 193 -12.04 -2.27 21.73
N GLU A 194 -11.18 -2.87 22.51
CA GLU A 194 -10.37 -2.20 23.54
C GLU A 194 -9.05 -1.65 22.97
N GLY A 195 -8.64 -2.11 21.76
CA GLY A 195 -7.37 -1.73 21.17
C GLY A 195 -6.17 -2.32 21.93
N VAL A 196 -6.29 -3.57 22.42
CA VAL A 196 -5.25 -4.23 23.22
C VAL A 196 -5.00 -5.64 22.71
N ALA A 197 -3.73 -6.02 22.61
CA ALA A 197 -3.28 -7.39 22.44
C ALA A 197 -2.48 -7.82 23.68
N LEU A 198 -2.87 -8.94 24.27
CA LEU A 198 -2.18 -9.53 25.42
C LEU A 198 -1.17 -10.56 24.93
N VAL A 199 0.06 -10.50 25.48
CA VAL A 199 1.17 -11.38 25.09
C VAL A 199 1.89 -11.91 26.30
N HIS A 200 2.53 -13.08 26.14
CA HIS A 200 3.54 -13.57 27.10
C HIS A 200 4.87 -13.80 26.42
N GLY A 201 5.96 -13.66 27.18
CA GLY A 201 7.32 -13.93 26.69
C GLY A 201 7.53 -15.43 26.49
N GLU A 202 7.88 -15.83 25.28
CA GLU A 202 8.25 -17.19 24.93
C GLU A 202 9.28 -17.14 23.79
N MET A 203 10.17 -18.12 23.72
CA MET A 203 11.13 -18.27 22.62
C MET A 203 10.84 -19.55 21.84
N PRO A 204 9.80 -19.55 21.00
CA PRO A 204 9.48 -20.70 20.18
C PRO A 204 10.55 -20.92 19.10
N ASP A 205 10.75 -22.17 18.71
CA ASP A 205 11.62 -22.59 17.61
C ASP A 205 10.89 -22.57 16.25
N TYR A 206 9.79 -21.83 16.18
CA TYR A 206 8.96 -21.65 15.00
C TYR A 206 8.54 -20.18 14.85
N PHE A 207 8.03 -19.83 13.68
CA PHE A 207 7.36 -18.56 13.44
C PHE A 207 5.96 -18.77 12.84
N THR A 208 5.14 -17.75 12.90
CA THR A 208 3.76 -17.79 12.41
C THR A 208 3.57 -16.83 11.25
N GLN A 209 2.73 -17.21 10.29
CA GLN A 209 2.35 -16.37 9.16
C GLN A 209 0.84 -16.42 8.98
N ALA A 210 0.18 -15.26 9.11
CA ALA A 210 -1.25 -15.14 8.89
C ALA A 210 -1.63 -15.51 7.46
N ARG A 211 -2.80 -16.13 7.32
CA ARG A 211 -3.49 -16.39 6.04
C ARG A 211 -4.73 -15.53 5.98
N SER A 212 -4.94 -14.83 4.89
CA SER A 212 -6.10 -13.98 4.70
C SER A 212 -6.74 -14.21 3.34
N SER A 213 -8.06 -14.06 3.30
CA SER A 213 -8.81 -13.89 2.06
C SER A 213 -9.08 -12.41 1.84
N THR A 214 -8.98 -11.98 0.60
CA THR A 214 -9.31 -10.60 0.19
C THR A 214 -10.32 -10.67 -0.95
N THR A 215 -11.41 -9.91 -0.80
CA THR A 215 -12.41 -9.74 -1.86
C THR A 215 -12.52 -8.26 -2.19
N ILE A 216 -12.86 -7.96 -3.42
CA ILE A 216 -13.01 -6.59 -3.89
C ILE A 216 -14.35 -6.43 -4.58
N ARG A 217 -15.01 -5.29 -4.41
CA ARG A 217 -16.26 -4.92 -5.04
C ARG A 217 -16.17 -3.49 -5.56
N VAL A 218 -16.63 -3.28 -6.78
CA VAL A 218 -16.74 -1.93 -7.33
C VAL A 218 -17.89 -1.20 -6.65
N VAL A 219 -17.64 0.02 -6.18
CA VAL A 219 -18.66 0.83 -5.50
C VAL A 219 -18.78 2.19 -6.16
N SER A 220 -20.00 2.72 -6.17
CA SER A 220 -20.24 4.10 -6.59
C SER A 220 -19.86 5.05 -5.45
N ALA A 221 -19.35 6.23 -5.79
CA ALA A 221 -19.08 7.25 -4.80
C ALA A 221 -20.38 7.67 -4.10
N PRO A 222 -20.47 7.64 -2.76
CA PRO A 222 -21.60 8.19 -2.06
C PRO A 222 -21.61 9.72 -2.24
N ASP A 223 -22.75 10.28 -2.66
CA ASP A 223 -23.05 11.72 -2.64
C ASP A 223 -22.04 12.65 -3.35
N GLY A 224 -21.40 12.20 -4.43
CA GLY A 224 -20.47 13.03 -5.21
C GLY A 224 -19.16 13.39 -4.49
N LEU A 225 -18.80 12.66 -3.42
CA LEU A 225 -17.57 12.87 -2.64
C LEU A 225 -16.30 12.33 -3.31
N ALA A 226 -16.44 11.56 -4.39
CA ALA A 226 -15.31 11.13 -5.21
C ALA A 226 -15.60 11.43 -6.69
N PRO A 227 -14.59 11.74 -7.51
CA PRO A 227 -14.79 11.83 -8.94
C PRO A 227 -15.30 10.49 -9.49
N ASP A 228 -16.18 10.57 -10.50
CA ASP A 228 -16.63 9.40 -11.24
C ASP A 228 -15.44 8.58 -11.74
N ALA A 229 -15.65 7.27 -11.87
CA ALA A 229 -14.64 6.39 -12.42
C ALA A 229 -14.17 6.88 -13.78
N ALA A 230 -12.89 7.23 -13.91
CA ALA A 230 -12.27 7.41 -15.20
C ALA A 230 -12.03 6.02 -15.80
N CYS A 231 -12.54 5.80 -17.00
CA CYS A 231 -12.41 4.52 -17.68
C CYS A 231 -11.92 4.78 -19.11
N ASP A 232 -10.80 4.20 -19.48
CA ASP A 232 -10.23 4.26 -20.81
C ASP A 232 -10.30 2.89 -21.46
N ASP A 233 -11.02 2.80 -22.60
CA ASP A 233 -10.86 1.68 -23.53
C ASP A 233 -9.52 1.87 -24.25
N VAL A 234 -8.46 1.33 -23.65
CA VAL A 234 -7.08 1.55 -24.11
C VAL A 234 -6.85 0.91 -25.46
N ALA A 235 -7.42 -0.27 -25.67
CA ALA A 235 -7.35 -1.03 -26.93
C ALA A 235 -8.47 -2.08 -26.98
N PRO A 236 -8.81 -2.63 -28.17
CA PRO A 236 -9.77 -3.73 -28.25
C PRO A 236 -9.36 -4.90 -27.35
N GLY A 237 -10.20 -5.24 -26.38
CA GLY A 237 -9.95 -6.32 -25.42
C GLY A 237 -9.15 -5.94 -24.18
N LEU A 238 -8.81 -4.65 -23.99
CA LEU A 238 -8.15 -4.12 -22.80
C LEU A 238 -8.85 -2.85 -22.31
N GLN A 239 -9.38 -2.88 -21.11
CA GLN A 239 -9.96 -1.72 -20.44
C GLN A 239 -9.18 -1.44 -19.16
N VAL A 240 -8.85 -0.18 -18.93
CA VAL A 240 -8.20 0.28 -17.70
C VAL A 240 -9.07 1.37 -17.07
N ALA A 241 -9.37 1.21 -15.79
CA ALA A 241 -10.22 2.14 -15.08
C ALA A 241 -9.61 2.53 -13.74
N ASN A 242 -9.75 3.80 -13.37
CA ASN A 242 -9.50 4.28 -12.02
C ASN A 242 -10.84 4.44 -11.32
N MET A 243 -11.10 3.61 -10.31
CA MET A 243 -12.43 3.50 -9.70
C MET A 243 -12.38 3.40 -8.18
N LEU A 244 -13.52 3.66 -7.56
CA LEU A 244 -13.72 3.42 -6.14
C LEU A 244 -14.11 1.96 -5.92
N VAL A 245 -13.45 1.33 -4.95
CA VAL A 245 -13.68 -0.08 -4.60
C VAL A 245 -13.84 -0.24 -3.10
N GLU A 246 -14.60 -1.25 -2.70
CA GLU A 246 -14.62 -1.77 -1.33
C GLU A 246 -13.80 -3.06 -1.30
N VAL A 247 -12.71 -3.02 -0.56
CA VAL A 247 -11.83 -4.15 -0.30
C VAL A 247 -12.20 -4.71 1.05
N THR A 248 -12.58 -5.99 1.11
CA THR A 248 -12.83 -6.70 2.37
C THR A 248 -11.76 -7.75 2.56
N ARG A 249 -11.00 -7.63 3.65
CA ARG A 249 -9.96 -8.56 4.06
C ARG A 249 -10.36 -9.27 5.33
N GLN A 250 -10.14 -10.58 5.40
CA GLN A 250 -10.36 -11.38 6.60
C GLN A 250 -9.19 -12.33 6.83
N VAL A 251 -8.62 -12.30 8.02
CA VAL A 251 -7.65 -13.32 8.45
C VAL A 251 -8.41 -14.56 8.83
N THR A 252 -8.23 -15.63 8.04
CA THR A 252 -8.95 -16.89 8.15
C THR A 252 -8.16 -17.97 8.88
N GLY A 253 -6.88 -17.71 9.16
CA GLY A 253 -6.01 -18.65 9.86
C GLY A 253 -4.57 -18.20 9.84
N TYR A 254 -3.67 -19.06 10.31
CA TYR A 254 -2.24 -18.89 10.18
C TYR A 254 -1.53 -20.23 9.99
N VAL A 255 -0.33 -20.19 9.44
CA VAL A 255 0.55 -21.35 9.36
C VAL A 255 1.70 -21.17 10.33
N VAL A 256 2.07 -22.29 10.97
CA VAL A 256 3.25 -22.42 11.80
C VAL A 256 4.37 -22.98 10.92
N ARG A 257 5.51 -22.34 10.91
CA ARG A 257 6.68 -22.74 10.12
C ARG A 257 7.90 -22.91 10.98
N ASP A 258 8.75 -23.88 10.63
CA ASP A 258 10.06 -24.01 11.22
C ASP A 258 11.05 -22.94 10.68
N PRO A 259 12.23 -22.78 11.28
CA PRO A 259 13.25 -21.83 10.79
C PRO A 259 13.71 -22.11 9.35
N GLY A 260 13.55 -23.33 8.84
CA GLY A 260 13.82 -23.71 7.45
C GLY A 260 12.69 -23.36 6.48
N GLY A 261 11.55 -22.86 7.00
CA GLY A 261 10.38 -22.46 6.22
C GLY A 261 9.38 -23.59 5.93
N ALA A 262 9.61 -24.81 6.44
CA ALA A 262 8.67 -25.91 6.28
C ALA A 262 7.40 -25.65 7.13
N THR A 263 6.22 -25.97 6.58
CA THR A 263 4.97 -25.82 7.31
C THR A 263 4.77 -26.97 8.29
N LEU A 264 4.71 -26.63 9.58
CA LEU A 264 4.49 -27.57 10.68
C LEU A 264 3.00 -27.78 10.95
N ALA A 265 2.21 -26.70 10.90
CA ALA A 265 0.78 -26.74 11.15
C ALA A 265 0.05 -25.61 10.41
N ALA A 266 -1.26 -25.79 10.20
CA ALA A 266 -2.17 -24.74 9.76
C ALA A 266 -3.32 -24.65 10.77
N VAL A 267 -3.54 -23.47 11.32
CA VAL A 267 -4.52 -23.22 12.37
C VAL A 267 -5.59 -22.28 11.84
N PRO A 268 -6.86 -22.66 11.84
CA PRO A 268 -7.94 -21.76 11.43
C PRO A 268 -8.19 -20.68 12.48
N LEU A 269 -8.55 -19.47 12.02
CA LEU A 269 -8.98 -18.35 12.85
C LEU A 269 -10.30 -17.79 12.34
N GLY A 270 -11.13 -17.30 13.24
CA GLY A 270 -12.36 -16.58 12.94
C GLY A 270 -12.25 -15.09 13.21
N MET A 271 -11.23 -14.40 12.64
CA MET A 271 -11.11 -12.97 12.81
C MET A 271 -12.22 -12.21 12.08
N PRO A 272 -12.68 -11.06 12.60
CA PRO A 272 -13.68 -10.27 11.91
C PRO A 272 -13.14 -9.77 10.56
N PRO A 273 -14.01 -9.63 9.53
CA PRO A 273 -13.62 -8.99 8.28
C PRO A 273 -13.39 -7.50 8.50
N GLU A 274 -12.43 -6.96 7.79
CA GLU A 274 -12.12 -5.53 7.74
C GLU A 274 -12.42 -5.01 6.35
N SER A 275 -13.19 -3.91 6.25
CA SER A 275 -13.54 -3.30 4.97
C SER A 275 -12.87 -1.94 4.82
N LEU A 276 -12.34 -1.70 3.62
CA LEU A 276 -11.68 -0.47 3.21
C LEU A 276 -12.31 0.01 1.91
N VAL A 277 -12.88 1.20 1.90
CA VAL A 277 -13.30 1.87 0.66
C VAL A 277 -12.15 2.76 0.20
N THR A 278 -11.66 2.50 -1.04
CA THR A 278 -10.44 3.13 -1.53
C THR A 278 -10.42 3.24 -3.06
N ARG A 279 -9.38 3.88 -3.61
CA ARG A 279 -9.14 3.99 -5.06
C ARG A 279 -8.35 2.79 -5.57
N ALA A 280 -8.69 2.34 -6.78
CA ALA A 280 -8.00 1.25 -7.44
C ALA A 280 -7.86 1.49 -8.95
N VAL A 281 -6.75 1.04 -9.52
CA VAL A 281 -6.64 0.78 -10.95
C VAL A 281 -7.15 -0.63 -11.20
N ALA A 282 -8.18 -0.76 -12.04
CA ALA A 282 -8.71 -2.03 -12.53
C ALA A 282 -8.26 -2.24 -13.97
N ILE A 283 -7.61 -3.37 -14.22
CA ILE A 283 -7.15 -3.78 -15.56
C ILE A 283 -7.98 -4.99 -15.94
N THR A 284 -8.92 -4.77 -16.88
CA THR A 284 -9.87 -5.78 -17.32
C THR A 284 -9.48 -6.29 -18.71
N ILE A 285 -9.43 -7.59 -18.88
CA ILE A 285 -8.89 -8.25 -20.05
C ILE A 285 -9.95 -9.15 -20.67
N ASP A 286 -10.17 -9.00 -21.99
CA ASP A 286 -11.05 -9.92 -22.71
C ASP A 286 -10.44 -11.34 -22.73
N PRO A 287 -11.23 -12.37 -22.40
CA PRO A 287 -10.78 -13.76 -22.49
C PRO A 287 -10.23 -14.15 -23.88
N VAL A 288 -10.64 -13.49 -24.94
CA VAL A 288 -10.11 -13.70 -26.30
C VAL A 288 -8.62 -13.39 -26.37
N VAL A 289 -8.18 -12.29 -25.73
CA VAL A 289 -6.75 -11.92 -25.66
C VAL A 289 -5.93 -12.99 -24.94
N LEU A 290 -6.45 -13.55 -23.85
CA LEU A 290 -5.78 -14.61 -23.09
C LEU A 290 -5.70 -15.91 -23.92
N ALA A 291 -6.77 -16.23 -24.68
CA ALA A 291 -6.82 -17.38 -25.55
C ALA A 291 -5.85 -17.25 -26.75
N GLU A 292 -5.76 -16.08 -27.37
CA GLU A 292 -4.79 -15.79 -28.46
C GLU A 292 -3.35 -15.97 -27.99
N LEU A 293 -3.05 -15.66 -26.74
CA LEU A 293 -1.72 -15.86 -26.14
C LEU A 293 -1.47 -17.30 -25.69
N GLY A 294 -2.48 -18.19 -25.79
CA GLY A 294 -2.37 -19.57 -25.36
C GLY A 294 -2.24 -19.76 -23.85
N ILE A 295 -2.68 -18.77 -23.05
CA ILE A 295 -2.60 -18.81 -21.59
C ILE A 295 -3.59 -19.86 -21.06
N GLN A 296 -3.06 -20.87 -20.37
CA GLN A 296 -3.85 -21.96 -19.79
C GLN A 296 -4.14 -21.72 -18.31
N ASP A 297 -3.16 -21.20 -17.56
CA ASP A 297 -3.32 -20.84 -16.15
C ASP A 297 -3.66 -19.33 -16.01
N VAL A 298 -4.90 -18.98 -16.29
CA VAL A 298 -5.38 -17.60 -16.20
C VAL A 298 -5.25 -17.06 -14.77
N PRO A 299 -5.67 -17.78 -13.71
CA PRO A 299 -5.47 -17.30 -12.34
C PRO A 299 -4.01 -17.04 -12.00
N GLY A 300 -3.10 -17.96 -12.33
CA GLY A 300 -1.67 -17.82 -12.06
C GLY A 300 -1.02 -16.69 -12.85
N THR A 301 -1.43 -16.47 -14.09
CA THR A 301 -0.98 -15.36 -14.94
C THR A 301 -1.36 -14.00 -14.36
N LEU A 302 -2.64 -13.82 -14.03
CA LEU A 302 -3.15 -12.56 -13.47
C LEU A 302 -2.54 -12.28 -12.10
N HIS A 303 -2.37 -13.29 -11.27
CA HIS A 303 -1.76 -13.16 -9.95
C HIS A 303 -0.27 -12.79 -10.04
N ALA A 304 0.48 -13.39 -10.97
CA ALA A 304 1.86 -13.01 -11.21
C ALA A 304 1.99 -11.57 -11.75
N MET A 305 1.09 -11.16 -12.65
CA MET A 305 0.99 -9.80 -13.16
C MET A 305 0.66 -8.80 -12.02
N GLU A 306 -0.32 -9.12 -11.17
CA GLU A 306 -0.71 -8.30 -10.01
C GLU A 306 0.49 -8.01 -9.11
N HIS A 307 1.21 -9.06 -8.70
CA HIS A 307 2.38 -8.91 -7.82
C HIS A 307 3.48 -8.05 -8.45
N ALA A 308 3.75 -8.24 -9.75
CA ALA A 308 4.76 -7.46 -10.46
C ALA A 308 4.36 -5.99 -10.56
N LEU A 309 3.09 -5.70 -10.86
CA LEU A 309 2.56 -4.35 -10.92
C LEU A 309 2.65 -3.65 -9.56
N ILE A 310 2.28 -4.32 -8.46
CA ILE A 310 2.44 -3.79 -7.09
C ILE A 310 3.93 -3.47 -6.82
N GLY A 311 4.83 -4.36 -7.21
CA GLY A 311 6.27 -4.19 -6.99
C GLY A 311 6.87 -3.00 -7.76
N LEU A 312 6.32 -2.66 -8.91
CA LEU A 312 6.82 -1.58 -9.79
C LEU A 312 6.01 -0.28 -9.70
N LEU A 313 4.84 -0.24 -9.02
CA LEU A 313 4.09 1.01 -8.85
C LEU A 313 4.93 2.11 -8.17
N PRO A 314 5.81 1.82 -7.18
CA PRO A 314 6.68 2.85 -6.59
C PRO A 314 7.60 3.58 -7.57
N LEU A 315 7.84 3.03 -8.76
CA LEU A 315 8.60 3.71 -9.81
C LEU A 315 7.87 4.93 -10.40
N VAL A 316 6.54 4.93 -10.40
CA VAL A 316 5.67 5.95 -10.98
C VAL A 316 4.88 6.74 -9.95
N ALA A 317 4.67 6.19 -8.77
CA ALA A 317 3.99 6.82 -7.64
C ALA A 317 4.88 6.73 -6.41
N THR A 318 5.06 7.82 -5.68
CA THR A 318 5.90 7.85 -4.46
C THR A 318 5.19 7.15 -3.32
N CYS A 319 5.31 5.85 -3.25
CA CYS A 319 4.69 4.98 -2.23
C CYS A 319 5.62 3.85 -1.84
N ASP A 320 5.36 3.23 -0.69
CA ASP A 320 5.93 1.94 -0.34
C ASP A 320 5.03 0.82 -0.89
N ARG A 321 5.61 -0.31 -1.25
CA ARG A 321 4.82 -1.50 -1.63
C ARG A 321 3.82 -1.95 -0.56
N TRP A 322 4.05 -1.58 0.72
CA TRP A 322 3.15 -1.86 1.83
C TRP A 322 1.93 -0.96 1.86
N ASP A 323 1.99 0.18 1.18
CA ASP A 323 0.88 1.15 1.05
C ASP A 323 -0.14 0.74 -0.02
N ILE A 324 0.15 -0.31 -0.79
CA ILE A 324 -0.63 -0.74 -1.94
C ILE A 324 -1.07 -2.18 -1.74
N GLY A 325 -2.27 -2.53 -2.18
CA GLY A 325 -2.76 -3.90 -2.25
C GLY A 325 -3.15 -4.29 -3.66
N GLY A 326 -3.44 -5.57 -3.86
CA GLY A 326 -3.99 -6.06 -5.11
C GLY A 326 -4.93 -7.24 -4.92
N VAL A 327 -5.74 -7.47 -5.93
CA VAL A 327 -6.61 -8.64 -6.09
C VAL A 327 -6.69 -8.96 -7.57
N SER A 328 -6.46 -10.21 -7.94
CA SER A 328 -6.66 -10.71 -9.30
C SER A 328 -7.66 -11.85 -9.33
N THR A 329 -8.46 -11.90 -10.36
CA THR A 329 -9.47 -12.95 -10.55
C THR A 329 -9.71 -13.25 -12.01
N ALA A 330 -9.88 -14.52 -12.34
CA ALA A 330 -10.21 -14.95 -13.69
C ALA A 330 -11.66 -14.60 -14.11
N LEU A 331 -12.53 -14.29 -13.15
CA LEU A 331 -13.89 -13.83 -13.38
C LEU A 331 -14.35 -12.98 -12.19
N HIS A 332 -14.34 -11.67 -12.36
CA HIS A 332 -14.80 -10.76 -11.32
C HIS A 332 -16.32 -10.57 -11.37
N GLN A 333 -16.96 -10.42 -10.20
CA GLN A 333 -18.42 -10.36 -10.11
C GLN A 333 -19.03 -9.14 -10.81
N ASP A 334 -18.37 -7.98 -10.70
CA ASP A 334 -18.90 -6.72 -11.21
C ASP A 334 -18.47 -6.49 -12.66
N THR A 335 -17.18 -6.72 -13.02
CA THR A 335 -16.68 -6.54 -14.40
C THR A 335 -17.08 -7.69 -15.32
N ARG A 336 -17.42 -8.89 -14.78
CA ARG A 336 -17.74 -10.11 -15.52
C ARG A 336 -16.61 -10.66 -16.39
N LEU A 337 -15.40 -10.15 -16.21
CA LEU A 337 -14.20 -10.46 -17.00
C LEU A 337 -13.01 -10.75 -16.08
N PRO A 338 -11.93 -11.33 -16.61
CA PRO A 338 -10.63 -11.41 -15.96
C PRO A 338 -10.15 -10.00 -15.59
N THR A 339 -9.87 -9.77 -14.31
CA THR A 339 -9.52 -8.43 -13.83
C THR A 339 -8.41 -8.49 -12.78
N VAL A 340 -7.46 -7.58 -12.93
CA VAL A 340 -6.43 -7.28 -11.92
C VAL A 340 -6.74 -5.90 -11.33
N PHE A 341 -6.83 -5.83 -10.02
CA PHE A 341 -6.95 -4.57 -9.26
C PHE A 341 -5.65 -4.31 -8.52
N VAL A 342 -5.19 -3.06 -8.58
CA VAL A 342 -4.14 -2.53 -7.70
C VAL A 342 -4.72 -1.31 -6.99
N TYR A 343 -4.76 -1.33 -5.66
CA TYR A 343 -5.49 -0.35 -4.86
C TYR A 343 -4.63 0.27 -3.76
N ASP A 344 -4.99 1.49 -3.37
CA ASP A 344 -4.37 2.20 -2.26
C ASP A 344 -4.78 1.57 -0.92
N GLY A 345 -3.83 1.37 -0.02
CA GLY A 345 -4.08 0.81 1.31
C GLY A 345 -4.71 1.78 2.33
N TYR A 346 -5.21 2.93 1.88
CA TYR A 346 -5.74 4.00 2.74
C TYR A 346 -7.19 4.34 2.41
N PRO A 347 -8.01 4.67 3.43
CA PRO A 347 -9.39 5.09 3.21
C PRO A 347 -9.50 6.27 2.24
N GLY A 348 -10.35 6.12 1.23
CA GLY A 348 -10.55 7.12 0.18
C GLY A 348 -9.46 7.18 -0.90
N GLY A 349 -8.33 6.49 -0.68
CA GLY A 349 -7.14 6.53 -1.52
C GLY A 349 -6.14 7.59 -1.08
N ALA A 350 -4.87 7.38 -1.41
CA ALA A 350 -3.77 8.31 -1.16
C ALA A 350 -3.30 9.02 -2.45
N GLY A 351 -3.84 8.63 -3.61
CA GLY A 351 -3.44 9.15 -4.92
C GLY A 351 -2.47 8.25 -5.69
N PHE A 352 -2.09 7.11 -5.14
CA PHE A 352 -1.17 6.19 -5.80
C PHE A 352 -1.83 5.50 -7.00
N ALA A 353 -3.07 5.02 -6.84
CA ALA A 353 -3.86 4.46 -7.93
C ALA A 353 -4.12 5.51 -9.03
N ASP A 354 -4.42 6.75 -8.68
CA ASP A 354 -4.60 7.85 -9.64
C ASP A 354 -3.32 8.11 -10.44
N CYS A 355 -2.16 8.08 -9.77
CA CYS A 355 -0.87 8.23 -10.41
C CYS A 355 -0.55 7.03 -11.32
N GLY A 356 -0.80 5.80 -10.86
CA GLY A 356 -0.63 4.57 -11.64
C GLY A 356 -1.52 4.56 -12.88
N PHE A 357 -2.77 5.02 -12.77
CA PHE A 357 -3.68 5.16 -13.91
C PHE A 357 -3.18 6.20 -14.93
N SER A 358 -2.80 7.38 -14.47
CA SER A 358 -2.33 8.46 -15.35
C SER A 358 -1.00 8.15 -16.07
N ARG A 359 -0.19 7.26 -15.50
CA ARG A 359 1.11 6.82 -16.04
C ARG A 359 1.11 5.32 -16.38
N PHE A 360 -0.06 4.78 -16.75
CA PHE A 360 -0.26 3.35 -16.93
C PHE A 360 0.73 2.72 -17.93
N GLY A 361 0.98 3.37 -19.07
CA GLY A 361 1.92 2.87 -20.07
C GLY A 361 3.35 2.73 -19.55
N GLU A 362 3.84 3.74 -18.81
CA GLU A 362 5.17 3.68 -18.19
C GLU A 362 5.27 2.58 -17.15
N TRP A 363 4.26 2.47 -16.29
CA TRP A 363 4.19 1.46 -15.23
C TRP A 363 4.20 0.04 -15.78
N VAL A 364 3.33 -0.25 -16.75
CA VAL A 364 3.25 -1.60 -17.37
C VAL A 364 4.50 -1.94 -18.16
N SER A 365 5.07 -0.97 -18.89
CA SER A 365 6.31 -1.17 -19.66
C SER A 365 7.49 -1.53 -18.74
N ALA A 366 7.68 -0.79 -17.64
CA ALA A 366 8.71 -1.10 -16.64
C ALA A 366 8.49 -2.48 -16.02
N THR A 367 7.22 -2.83 -15.73
CA THR A 367 6.86 -4.14 -15.20
C THR A 367 7.17 -5.26 -16.17
N ALA A 368 6.81 -5.11 -17.45
CA ALA A 368 7.08 -6.09 -18.49
C ALA A 368 8.58 -6.35 -18.65
N VAL A 369 9.38 -5.29 -18.71
CA VAL A 369 10.86 -5.38 -18.83
C VAL A 369 11.46 -6.08 -17.61
N THR A 370 11.03 -5.77 -16.41
CA THR A 370 11.56 -6.36 -15.18
C THR A 370 11.27 -7.86 -15.09
N VAL A 371 10.02 -8.26 -15.36
CA VAL A 371 9.62 -9.67 -15.28
C VAL A 371 10.28 -10.50 -16.36
N ALA A 372 10.36 -9.97 -17.59
CA ALA A 372 11.00 -10.64 -18.72
C ALA A 372 12.53 -10.73 -18.55
N GLY A 373 13.17 -9.70 -17.99
CA GLY A 373 14.61 -9.65 -17.73
C GLY A 373 15.10 -10.54 -16.59
N CYS A 374 14.20 -11.00 -15.72
CA CYS A 374 14.58 -11.83 -14.59
C CYS A 374 14.90 -13.27 -15.03
N GLY A 375 16.12 -13.76 -14.77
CA GLY A 375 16.61 -15.07 -15.19
C GLY A 375 16.02 -16.29 -14.48
N CYS A 376 15.11 -16.11 -13.49
CA CYS A 376 14.45 -17.25 -12.83
C CYS A 376 13.41 -17.92 -13.75
N GLU A 377 13.18 -19.23 -13.57
CA GLU A 377 12.28 -19.99 -14.43
C GLU A 377 10.78 -19.81 -14.05
N SER A 378 10.45 -19.92 -12.78
CA SER A 378 9.06 -20.02 -12.29
C SER A 378 8.57 -18.81 -11.46
N GLY A 379 9.43 -17.82 -11.27
CA GLY A 379 9.15 -16.64 -10.45
C GLY A 379 9.97 -16.61 -9.15
N CYS A 380 10.40 -15.42 -8.78
CA CYS A 380 11.18 -15.18 -7.55
C CYS A 380 10.77 -13.82 -6.95
N PRO A 381 11.26 -13.49 -5.74
CA PRO A 381 10.95 -12.21 -5.09
C PRO A 381 11.36 -10.97 -5.90
N SER A 382 12.34 -11.10 -6.82
CA SER A 382 12.77 -9.99 -7.69
C SER A 382 11.88 -9.81 -8.93
N CYS A 383 10.78 -10.55 -9.09
CA CYS A 383 9.90 -10.40 -10.25
C CYS A 383 8.40 -10.54 -9.91
N VAL A 384 7.91 -11.76 -9.58
CA VAL A 384 6.47 -12.02 -9.43
C VAL A 384 6.06 -12.55 -8.06
N GLN A 385 7.00 -12.84 -7.16
CA GLN A 385 6.63 -13.25 -5.81
C GLN A 385 6.49 -12.04 -4.88
N SER A 386 5.44 -12.03 -4.06
CA SER A 386 5.17 -10.98 -3.11
C SER A 386 5.26 -11.51 -1.66
N PRO A 387 5.98 -10.84 -0.75
CA PRO A 387 5.98 -11.19 0.67
C PRO A 387 4.63 -10.95 1.35
N LYS A 388 3.75 -10.14 0.73
CA LYS A 388 2.41 -9.81 1.24
C LYS A 388 1.34 -10.82 0.82
N CYS A 389 1.67 -11.78 -0.05
CA CYS A 389 0.70 -12.68 -0.64
C CYS A 389 0.03 -13.57 0.41
N GLY A 390 -1.28 -13.39 0.61
CA GLY A 390 -2.10 -14.19 1.52
C GLY A 390 -2.23 -15.66 1.12
N ASN A 391 -2.01 -15.98 -0.18
CA ASN A 391 -2.09 -17.33 -0.75
C ASN A 391 -0.73 -18.04 -0.82
N GLY A 392 0.34 -17.45 -0.24
CA GLY A 392 1.67 -18.03 -0.27
C GLY A 392 2.28 -18.12 -1.67
N ASN A 393 1.97 -17.16 -2.53
CA ASN A 393 2.44 -17.08 -3.91
C ASN A 393 1.99 -18.27 -4.80
N GLN A 394 0.75 -18.72 -4.64
CA GLN A 394 0.19 -19.83 -5.42
C GLN A 394 -1.28 -19.56 -5.82
N PRO A 395 -1.66 -19.84 -7.09
CA PRO A 395 -0.76 -20.16 -8.22
C PRO A 395 -0.01 -18.93 -8.74
N LEU A 396 1.14 -19.13 -9.40
CA LEU A 396 1.84 -18.09 -10.16
C LEU A 396 2.32 -18.65 -11.51
N ASP A 397 1.96 -17.98 -12.61
CA ASP A 397 2.46 -18.25 -13.94
C ASP A 397 3.27 -17.07 -14.48
N LYS A 398 4.58 -17.10 -14.27
CA LYS A 398 5.50 -16.07 -14.77
C LYS A 398 5.49 -15.97 -16.30
N ARG A 399 5.40 -17.10 -17.02
CA ARG A 399 5.44 -17.09 -18.47
C ARG A 399 4.20 -16.46 -19.07
N GLY A 400 3.03 -16.81 -18.53
CA GLY A 400 1.78 -16.15 -18.89
C GLY A 400 1.80 -14.65 -18.59
N ALA A 401 2.31 -14.26 -17.41
CA ALA A 401 2.44 -12.85 -17.05
C ALA A 401 3.36 -12.06 -18.00
N ILE A 402 4.49 -12.62 -18.43
CA ILE A 402 5.37 -12.00 -19.44
C ILE A 402 4.60 -11.80 -20.75
N ALA A 403 3.95 -12.86 -21.27
CA ALA A 403 3.21 -12.79 -22.52
C ALA A 403 2.10 -11.74 -22.48
N LEU A 404 1.34 -11.70 -21.37
CA LEU A 404 0.25 -10.76 -21.18
C LEU A 404 0.75 -9.31 -21.04
N LEU A 405 1.77 -9.04 -20.23
CA LEU A 405 2.37 -7.72 -20.08
C LEU A 405 2.93 -7.18 -21.41
N GLN A 406 3.65 -8.01 -22.17
CA GLN A 406 4.16 -7.64 -23.50
C GLN A 406 3.03 -7.35 -24.48
N LYS A 407 1.95 -8.14 -24.46
CA LYS A 407 0.76 -7.88 -25.28
C LYS A 407 0.12 -6.54 -24.91
N ILE A 408 -0.04 -6.24 -23.63
CA ILE A 408 -0.57 -4.95 -23.16
C ILE A 408 0.32 -3.81 -23.66
N CYS A 409 1.65 -3.90 -23.54
CA CYS A 409 2.56 -2.88 -24.07
C CYS A 409 2.35 -2.68 -25.58
N SER A 410 2.25 -3.76 -26.35
CA SER A 410 2.00 -3.66 -27.79
C SER A 410 0.66 -3.04 -28.16
N MET A 411 -0.36 -3.19 -27.30
CA MET A 411 -1.68 -2.57 -27.47
C MET A 411 -1.67 -1.07 -27.14
N LEU A 412 -0.75 -0.62 -26.28
CA LEU A 412 -0.59 0.79 -25.92
C LEU A 412 0.19 1.58 -26.99
N ASP A 413 1.05 0.92 -27.78
CA ASP A 413 1.90 1.52 -28.80
C ASP A 413 1.20 1.63 -30.18
N GLY A 414 0.07 0.98 -30.37
CA GLY A 414 -0.68 0.91 -31.65
C GLY A 414 -1.90 1.78 -31.65
#